data_f62501ed32a3b7be4ca8eca06595c928
#
_entry.id   f62501ed32a3b7be4ca8eca06595c928
#
_cell.length_a   1.000
_cell.length_b   1.000
_cell.length_c   1.000
_cell.angle_alpha   90.00
_cell.angle_beta   90.00
_cell.angle_gamma   90.00
#
_symmetry.space_group_name_H-M   'P 1'
#
loop_
_entity.id
_entity.type
_entity.pdbx_description
1 polymer ?
#
loop_
_entity_poly.entity_id
_entity_poly.type
_entity_poly.pdbx_seq_one_letter_code
_entity_poly.pdbx_strand_id
1 'polypeptide(L)'
;FMSADLPDASASSRGVNREWSKNFDWNLNNTITWDRTFADTHHFTVTLVQEAEEHRTWNDKINARNITPSDALGFHYTGGANKEQSSFSTNDTHYTAASYLGRLFYSYNDRYMFTGTFRRDGYAGFGAKNPWGNFGSVGLGWTVSNEKFMKGTEKWLDMLKLRLSWGTNGNRDFGDVYKTLANLNLGGTGMVYVNNGTSTVINPLYMDRLAAPNLQWETTKAWNAGVDFSV
;
A
#
# COMPACT_ATOMS: atom_id res chain seq x y z
N PHE A 1 23.04 0.10 24.61
CA PHE A 1 24.43 0.11 25.06
C PHE A 1 24.44 0.19 26.59
N MET A 2 25.10 -0.76 27.26
CA MET A 2 25.30 -0.71 28.72
C MET A 2 26.77 -0.44 28.96
N SER A 3 27.07 0.56 29.79
CA SER A 3 28.43 0.90 30.21
C SER A 3 29.05 -0.27 31.00
N ALA A 4 30.37 -0.42 30.91
CA ALA A 4 31.12 -1.40 31.66
C ALA A 4 31.03 -1.18 33.17
N ASP A 5 30.70 0.04 33.58
CA ASP A 5 30.67 0.47 34.99
C ASP A 5 29.36 0.10 35.72
N LEU A 6 28.38 -0.50 35.01
CA LEU A 6 27.15 -0.97 35.66
C LEU A 6 27.39 -2.33 36.32
N PRO A 7 27.18 -2.44 37.66
CA PRO A 7 27.47 -3.67 38.40
C PRO A 7 26.70 -4.91 37.97
N ASP A 8 25.52 -4.71 37.32
CA ASP A 8 24.67 -5.80 36.83
C ASP A 8 24.83 -6.10 35.35
N ALA A 9 25.80 -5.49 34.67
CA ALA A 9 26.05 -5.70 33.25
C ALA A 9 26.70 -7.06 32.99
N SER A 10 25.89 -8.10 32.85
CA SER A 10 26.40 -9.39 32.37
C SER A 10 26.88 -9.29 30.93
N ALA A 11 27.87 -10.09 30.54
CA ALA A 11 28.39 -10.12 29.18
C ALA A 11 27.29 -10.39 28.14
N SER A 12 26.28 -11.19 28.52
CA SER A 12 25.13 -11.52 27.66
C SER A 12 24.14 -10.38 27.43
N SER A 13 24.12 -9.38 28.32
CA SER A 13 23.21 -8.22 28.19
C SER A 13 23.80 -7.07 27.38
N ARG A 14 25.11 -7.07 27.13
CA ARG A 14 25.78 -6.03 26.35
C ARG A 14 25.52 -6.25 24.86
N GLY A 15 24.82 -5.34 24.24
CA GLY A 15 24.50 -5.44 22.84
C GLY A 15 24.35 -4.09 22.17
N VAL A 16 24.53 -4.08 20.85
CA VAL A 16 24.30 -2.94 19.97
C VAL A 16 23.44 -3.38 18.82
N ASN A 17 22.39 -2.62 18.55
CA ASN A 17 21.57 -2.75 17.34
C ASN A 17 21.93 -1.60 16.40
N ARG A 18 22.28 -1.93 15.17
CA ARG A 18 22.45 -0.97 14.07
C ARG A 18 21.49 -1.33 12.95
N GLU A 19 20.74 -0.35 12.52
CA GLU A 19 19.82 -0.50 11.42
C GLU A 19 20.07 0.62 10.41
N TRP A 20 20.12 0.26 9.15
CA TRP A 20 20.21 1.19 8.04
C TRP A 20 19.09 0.89 7.07
N SER A 21 18.35 1.92 6.69
CA SER A 21 17.27 1.81 5.72
C SER A 21 17.45 2.86 4.64
N LYS A 22 17.21 2.46 3.40
CA LYS A 22 17.15 3.34 2.25
C LYS A 22 15.85 3.09 1.51
N ASN A 23 15.10 4.15 1.28
CA ASN A 23 13.89 4.15 0.45
C ASN A 23 14.17 4.89 -0.85
N PHE A 24 13.64 4.34 -1.94
CA PHE A 24 13.61 4.98 -3.23
C PHE A 24 12.20 4.85 -3.80
N ASP A 25 11.54 5.98 -3.92
CA ASP A 25 10.17 6.07 -4.41
C ASP A 25 10.13 7.06 -5.56
N TRP A 26 9.43 6.71 -6.62
CA TRP A 26 9.04 7.67 -7.63
C TRP A 26 7.59 7.44 -8.05
N ASN A 27 6.95 8.54 -8.39
CA ASN A 27 5.59 8.57 -8.94
C ASN A 27 5.57 9.48 -10.15
N LEU A 28 5.02 8.99 -11.26
CA LEU A 28 4.75 9.74 -12.47
C LEU A 28 3.24 9.81 -12.66
N ASN A 29 2.71 11.02 -12.76
CA ASN A 29 1.30 11.28 -13.00
C ASN A 29 1.14 12.20 -14.21
N ASN A 30 0.45 11.71 -15.23
CA ASN A 30 0.08 12.46 -16.42
C ASN A 30 -1.43 12.63 -16.46
N THR A 31 -1.89 13.87 -16.48
CA THR A 31 -3.31 14.20 -16.52
C THR A 31 -3.63 15.09 -17.71
N ILE A 32 -4.64 14.70 -18.48
CA ILE A 32 -5.20 15.50 -19.57
C ILE A 32 -6.66 15.77 -19.21
N THR A 33 -7.04 17.03 -19.19
CA THR A 33 -8.42 17.46 -18.96
C THR A 33 -8.90 18.28 -20.15
N TRP A 34 -10.04 17.87 -20.70
CA TRP A 34 -10.78 18.62 -21.68
C TRP A 34 -12.10 19.08 -21.08
N ASP A 35 -12.36 20.38 -21.15
CA ASP A 35 -13.53 21.01 -20.59
C ASP A 35 -14.21 21.89 -21.63
N ARG A 36 -15.51 21.71 -21.85
CA ARG A 36 -16.25 22.50 -22.81
C ARG A 36 -17.75 22.56 -22.54
N THR A 37 -18.29 23.76 -22.77
CA THR A 37 -19.74 24.00 -22.78
C THR A 37 -20.24 24.19 -24.20
N PHE A 38 -21.32 23.49 -24.54
CA PHE A 38 -22.04 23.62 -25.83
C PHE A 38 -23.43 24.19 -25.57
N ALA A 39 -23.85 25.07 -26.49
CA ALA A 39 -25.18 25.72 -26.46
C ALA A 39 -25.51 26.30 -25.06
N ASP A 40 -24.53 26.79 -24.32
CA ASP A 40 -24.63 27.37 -22.97
C ASP A 40 -25.34 26.50 -21.92
N THR A 41 -25.66 25.27 -22.25
CA THR A 41 -26.47 24.36 -21.41
C THR A 41 -25.85 23.00 -21.18
N HIS A 42 -24.97 22.55 -22.09
CA HIS A 42 -24.34 21.23 -22.02
C HIS A 42 -22.88 21.36 -21.64
N HIS A 43 -22.54 21.10 -20.39
CA HIS A 43 -21.17 21.15 -19.92
C HIS A 43 -20.57 19.74 -19.84
N PHE A 44 -19.41 19.55 -20.44
CA PHE A 44 -18.65 18.32 -20.44
C PHE A 44 -17.25 18.56 -19.88
N THR A 45 -16.83 17.70 -18.97
CA THR A 45 -15.43 17.59 -18.56
C THR A 45 -14.96 16.15 -18.73
N VAL A 46 -13.95 15.94 -19.54
CA VAL A 46 -13.30 14.63 -19.70
C VAL A 46 -11.91 14.71 -19.11
N THR A 47 -11.59 13.79 -18.20
CA THR A 47 -10.26 13.69 -17.58
C THR A 47 -9.71 12.30 -17.85
N LEU A 48 -8.49 12.26 -18.39
CA LEU A 48 -7.70 11.04 -18.56
C LEU A 48 -6.47 11.14 -17.70
N VAL A 49 -6.19 10.08 -16.95
CA VAL A 49 -5.02 10.00 -16.05
C VAL A 49 -4.26 8.73 -16.34
N GLN A 50 -2.94 8.84 -16.38
CA GLN A 50 -1.99 7.75 -16.39
C GLN A 50 -1.05 7.95 -15.22
N GLU A 51 -0.93 6.94 -14.37
CA GLU A 51 -0.04 6.91 -13.23
C GLU A 51 0.92 5.73 -13.34
N ALA A 52 2.14 5.91 -12.86
CA ALA A 52 3.11 4.85 -12.67
C ALA A 52 3.92 5.13 -11.42
N GLU A 53 4.19 4.10 -10.64
CA GLU A 53 4.97 4.21 -9.42
C GLU A 53 5.90 3.03 -9.23
N GLU A 54 7.00 3.28 -8.56
CA GLU A 54 7.92 2.27 -8.09
C GLU A 54 8.31 2.56 -6.65
N HIS A 55 8.31 1.54 -5.84
CA HIS A 55 8.76 1.58 -4.46
C HIS A 55 9.84 0.54 -4.23
N ARG A 56 10.98 0.99 -3.66
CA ARG A 56 12.08 0.12 -3.23
C ARG A 56 12.54 0.49 -1.83
N THR A 57 12.63 -0.50 -0.98
CA THR A 57 13.22 -0.37 0.35
C THR A 57 14.34 -1.37 0.49
N TRP A 58 15.47 -0.91 1.00
CA TRP A 58 16.57 -1.74 1.48
C TRP A 58 16.66 -1.55 2.99
N ASN A 59 16.71 -2.63 3.72
CA ASN A 59 16.83 -2.59 5.18
C ASN A 59 17.88 -3.62 5.63
N ASP A 60 18.93 -3.10 6.26
CA ASP A 60 20.02 -3.89 6.84
C ASP A 60 20.02 -3.70 8.35
N LYS A 61 20.03 -4.82 9.07
CA LYS A 61 20.04 -4.82 10.54
C LYS A 61 21.12 -5.74 11.08
N ILE A 62 21.88 -5.20 12.02
CA ILE A 62 22.90 -5.90 12.80
C ILE A 62 22.49 -5.88 14.26
N ASN A 63 22.36 -7.05 14.88
CA ASN A 63 22.21 -7.22 16.32
C ASN A 63 23.49 -7.83 16.85
N ALA A 64 24.42 -7.01 17.30
CA ALA A 64 25.66 -7.44 17.91
C ALA A 64 25.43 -7.73 19.40
N ARG A 65 25.84 -8.88 19.88
CA ARG A 65 25.68 -9.32 21.27
C ARG A 65 27.02 -9.60 21.92
N ASN A 66 27.07 -9.46 23.24
CA ASN A 66 28.24 -9.69 24.05
C ASN A 66 29.47 -8.95 23.52
N ILE A 67 29.29 -7.65 23.26
CA ILE A 67 30.36 -6.77 22.80
C ILE A 67 31.33 -6.43 23.89
N THR A 68 32.60 -6.15 23.55
CA THR A 68 33.57 -5.60 24.45
C THR A 68 33.15 -4.19 24.88
N PRO A 69 32.99 -3.88 26.15
CA PRO A 69 32.61 -2.56 26.59
C PRO A 69 33.68 -1.53 26.26
N SER A 70 33.29 -0.41 25.68
CA SER A 70 34.18 0.71 25.39
C SER A 70 33.35 1.98 25.31
N ASP A 71 33.57 2.91 26.23
CA ASP A 71 32.88 4.19 26.20
C ASP A 71 33.38 5.07 25.04
N ALA A 72 34.64 4.88 24.60
CA ALA A 72 35.20 5.58 23.44
C ALA A 72 34.63 5.15 22.08
N LEU A 73 34.36 3.86 21.92
CA LEU A 73 33.87 3.29 20.67
C LEU A 73 32.35 3.14 20.64
N GLY A 74 31.72 2.93 21.81
CA GLY A 74 30.28 2.83 21.97
C GLY A 74 29.65 1.85 20.97
N PHE A 75 28.62 2.32 20.26
CA PHE A 75 27.92 1.54 19.24
C PHE A 75 28.63 1.51 17.86
N HIS A 76 29.73 2.22 17.70
CA HIS A 76 30.46 2.30 16.43
C HIS A 76 31.31 1.06 16.12
N TYR A 77 31.68 0.29 17.17
CA TYR A 77 32.50 -0.90 17.00
C TYR A 77 31.74 -2.18 17.37
N THR A 78 31.43 -2.97 16.38
CA THR A 78 30.74 -4.27 16.53
C THR A 78 31.66 -5.47 16.34
N GLY A 79 32.93 -5.24 15.93
CA GLY A 79 33.88 -6.31 15.61
C GLY A 79 34.26 -7.20 16.79
N GLY A 80 34.15 -6.71 18.04
CA GLY A 80 34.37 -7.50 19.25
C GLY A 80 33.16 -8.28 19.76
N ALA A 81 32.07 -8.33 18.98
CA ALA A 81 30.86 -9.06 19.37
C ALA A 81 31.06 -10.58 19.28
N ASN A 82 30.30 -11.31 20.11
CA ASN A 82 30.23 -12.77 20.00
C ASN A 82 29.47 -13.15 18.72
N LYS A 83 30.10 -13.83 17.79
CA LYS A 83 29.55 -14.17 16.49
C LYS A 83 28.37 -15.14 16.56
N GLU A 84 28.40 -16.09 17.52
CA GLU A 84 27.34 -17.10 17.70
C GLU A 84 26.05 -16.51 18.28
N GLN A 85 26.16 -15.43 19.06
CA GLN A 85 25.04 -14.74 19.70
C GLN A 85 24.54 -13.54 18.90
N SER A 86 25.28 -13.14 17.89
CA SER A 86 24.97 -11.99 17.05
C SER A 86 24.19 -12.43 15.80
N SER A 87 23.32 -11.57 15.32
CA SER A 87 22.55 -11.81 14.10
C SER A 87 22.61 -10.60 13.18
N PHE A 88 22.46 -10.90 11.89
CA PHE A 88 22.26 -9.90 10.85
C PHE A 88 21.05 -10.32 10.02
N SER A 89 20.36 -9.36 9.48
CA SER A 89 19.22 -9.60 8.58
C SER A 89 19.12 -8.50 7.55
N THR A 90 18.64 -8.85 6.38
CA THR A 90 18.22 -7.93 5.33
C THR A 90 16.74 -8.14 5.06
N ASN A 91 16.02 -7.07 4.75
CA ASN A 91 14.63 -7.14 4.36
C ASN A 91 14.36 -6.11 3.27
N ASP A 92 14.51 -6.55 2.03
CA ASP A 92 14.32 -5.68 0.87
C ASP A 92 12.93 -5.87 0.31
N THR A 93 12.27 -4.76 -0.02
CA THR A 93 10.98 -4.79 -0.71
C THR A 93 11.04 -4.00 -2.01
N HIS A 94 10.38 -4.53 -3.04
CA HIS A 94 10.27 -3.88 -4.32
C HIS A 94 8.92 -4.19 -4.94
N TYR A 95 8.20 -3.14 -5.34
CA TYR A 95 7.02 -3.29 -6.17
C TYR A 95 6.88 -2.13 -7.16
N THR A 96 6.12 -2.40 -8.20
CA THR A 96 5.69 -1.41 -9.18
C THR A 96 4.18 -1.45 -9.31
N ALA A 97 3.57 -0.31 -9.62
CA ALA A 97 2.18 -0.23 -9.97
C ALA A 97 1.96 0.76 -11.12
N ALA A 98 0.90 0.54 -11.87
CA ALA A 98 0.49 1.43 -12.96
C ALA A 98 -1.04 1.53 -12.99
N SER A 99 -1.56 2.71 -13.30
CA SER A 99 -3.00 2.97 -13.31
C SER A 99 -3.38 3.82 -14.50
N TYR A 100 -4.56 3.52 -15.04
CA TYR A 100 -5.21 4.30 -16.10
C TYR A 100 -6.63 4.64 -15.65
N LEU A 101 -6.98 5.90 -15.72
CA LEU A 101 -8.30 6.39 -15.33
C LEU A 101 -8.90 7.25 -16.44
N GLY A 102 -10.17 7.02 -16.72
CA GLY A 102 -10.99 7.90 -17.52
C GLY A 102 -12.22 8.34 -16.73
N ARG A 103 -12.47 9.63 -16.68
CA ARG A 103 -13.64 10.23 -16.05
C ARG A 103 -14.37 11.14 -17.02
N LEU A 104 -15.68 10.96 -17.09
CA LEU A 104 -16.60 11.86 -17.76
C LEU A 104 -17.49 12.52 -16.72
N PHE A 105 -17.52 13.83 -16.71
CA PHE A 105 -18.54 14.61 -16.04
C PHE A 105 -19.39 15.31 -17.10
N TYR A 106 -20.69 15.28 -16.93
CA TYR A 106 -21.65 15.96 -17.77
C TYR A 106 -22.67 16.68 -16.90
N SER A 107 -22.95 17.94 -17.22
CA SER A 107 -24.02 18.72 -16.62
C SER A 107 -24.94 19.31 -17.69
N TYR A 108 -26.24 19.17 -17.48
CA TYR A 108 -27.24 19.81 -18.31
C TYR A 108 -27.94 20.93 -17.56
N ASN A 109 -27.70 22.17 -17.99
CA ASN A 109 -28.29 23.39 -17.45
C ASN A 109 -28.21 23.49 -15.91
N ASP A 110 -27.10 22.99 -15.34
CA ASP A 110 -26.83 22.92 -13.89
C ASP A 110 -27.93 22.23 -13.06
N ARG A 111 -28.79 21.45 -13.75
CA ARG A 111 -29.89 20.69 -13.12
C ARG A 111 -29.58 19.21 -13.02
N TYR A 112 -29.17 18.60 -14.12
CA TYR A 112 -28.91 17.16 -14.19
C TYR A 112 -27.43 16.94 -14.37
N MET A 113 -26.85 16.16 -13.49
CA MET A 113 -25.41 15.87 -13.49
C MET A 113 -25.19 14.38 -13.59
N PHE A 114 -24.26 14.00 -14.41
CA PHE A 114 -23.78 12.63 -14.58
C PHE A 114 -22.28 12.61 -14.40
N THR A 115 -21.78 11.64 -13.63
CA THR A 115 -20.35 11.33 -13.55
C THR A 115 -20.16 9.85 -13.82
N GLY A 116 -19.31 9.51 -14.76
CA GLY A 116 -18.87 8.14 -15.02
C GLY A 116 -17.35 8.07 -14.87
N THR A 117 -16.85 7.08 -14.12
CA THR A 117 -15.42 6.86 -13.95
C THR A 117 -15.11 5.40 -14.23
N PHE A 118 -14.04 5.16 -14.97
CA PHE A 118 -13.45 3.84 -15.15
C PHE A 118 -11.97 3.92 -14.78
N ARG A 119 -11.50 2.99 -13.95
CA ARG A 119 -10.11 2.87 -13.56
C ARG A 119 -9.63 1.44 -13.74
N ARG A 120 -8.44 1.31 -14.29
CA ARG A 120 -7.71 0.04 -14.41
C ARG A 120 -6.39 0.17 -13.70
N ASP A 121 -6.21 -0.64 -12.65
CA ASP A 121 -5.03 -0.62 -11.78
C ASP A 121 -4.25 -1.91 -11.93
N GLY A 122 -2.93 -1.79 -12.11
CA GLY A 122 -1.99 -2.88 -12.14
C GLY A 122 -1.06 -2.83 -10.92
N TYR A 123 -0.80 -4.00 -10.31
CA TYR A 123 0.08 -4.12 -9.17
C TYR A 123 0.94 -5.39 -9.28
N ALA A 124 2.27 -5.22 -9.25
CA ALA A 124 3.20 -6.33 -9.44
C ALA A 124 3.14 -7.37 -8.30
N GLY A 125 2.73 -6.98 -7.09
CA GLY A 125 2.61 -7.88 -5.94
C GLY A 125 1.56 -8.98 -6.10
N PHE A 126 0.64 -8.88 -7.09
CA PHE A 126 -0.31 -9.95 -7.42
C PHE A 126 0.25 -11.00 -8.41
N GLY A 127 1.53 -10.89 -8.75
CA GLY A 127 2.20 -11.81 -9.67
C GLY A 127 1.66 -11.72 -11.11
N ALA A 128 2.08 -12.69 -11.94
CA ALA A 128 1.83 -12.62 -13.37
C ALA A 128 0.39 -12.96 -13.79
N LYS A 129 -0.38 -13.65 -12.93
CA LYS A 129 -1.73 -14.13 -13.32
C LYS A 129 -2.81 -13.06 -13.24
N ASN A 130 -2.85 -12.27 -12.16
CA ASN A 130 -3.92 -11.31 -11.89
C ASN A 130 -3.42 -9.92 -11.48
N PRO A 131 -2.44 -9.34 -12.22
CA PRO A 131 -1.88 -8.05 -11.80
C PRO A 131 -2.85 -6.88 -11.94
N TRP A 132 -3.89 -7.03 -12.78
CA TRP A 132 -4.81 -5.95 -13.12
C TRP A 132 -6.18 -6.10 -12.48
N GLY A 133 -6.69 -5.00 -11.88
CA GLY A 133 -8.07 -4.82 -11.46
C GLY A 133 -8.77 -3.75 -12.30
N ASN A 134 -10.09 -3.91 -12.49
CA ASN A 134 -10.92 -2.91 -13.16
C ASN A 134 -12.00 -2.44 -12.20
N PHE A 135 -12.13 -1.12 -12.07
CA PHE A 135 -13.05 -0.48 -11.14
C PHE A 135 -13.85 0.58 -11.88
N GLY A 136 -15.11 0.73 -11.54
CA GLY A 136 -15.97 1.71 -12.14
C GLY A 136 -16.89 2.36 -11.15
N SER A 137 -17.30 3.60 -11.45
CA SER A 137 -18.31 4.29 -10.68
C SER A 137 -19.21 5.12 -11.57
N VAL A 138 -20.45 5.27 -11.13
CA VAL A 138 -21.46 6.13 -11.76
C VAL A 138 -22.09 6.98 -10.67
N GLY A 139 -22.24 8.27 -10.92
CA GLY A 139 -22.90 9.22 -10.06
C GLY A 139 -23.95 10.02 -10.84
N LEU A 140 -25.09 10.24 -10.20
CA LEU A 140 -26.19 11.07 -10.69
C LEU A 140 -26.43 12.20 -9.69
N GLY A 141 -26.65 13.39 -10.18
CA GLY A 141 -27.04 14.54 -9.40
C GLY A 141 -28.24 15.24 -10.04
N TRP A 142 -29.16 15.68 -9.22
CA TRP A 142 -30.31 16.46 -9.65
C TRP A 142 -30.50 17.68 -8.73
N THR A 143 -30.31 18.87 -9.26
CA THR A 143 -30.58 20.12 -8.56
C THR A 143 -32.08 20.47 -8.72
N VAL A 144 -32.86 19.97 -7.78
CA VAL A 144 -34.33 20.11 -7.79
C VAL A 144 -34.75 21.56 -7.70
N SER A 145 -34.02 22.38 -6.92
CA SER A 145 -34.30 23.82 -6.79
C SER A 145 -34.25 24.58 -8.12
N ASN A 146 -33.51 24.11 -9.11
CA ASN A 146 -33.42 24.74 -10.42
C ASN A 146 -34.59 24.36 -11.35
N GLU A 147 -35.56 23.58 -10.86
CA GLU A 147 -36.72 23.18 -11.64
C GLU A 147 -37.80 24.24 -11.64
N LYS A 148 -38.55 24.34 -12.75
CA LYS A 148 -39.61 25.35 -12.91
C LYS A 148 -40.71 25.27 -11.85
N PHE A 149 -41.00 24.07 -11.35
CA PHE A 149 -42.00 23.85 -10.31
C PHE A 149 -41.54 24.31 -8.91
N MET A 150 -40.25 24.54 -8.70
CA MET A 150 -39.68 25.02 -7.45
C MET A 150 -39.55 26.55 -7.34
N LYS A 151 -39.91 27.30 -8.37
CA LYS A 151 -39.81 28.79 -8.36
C LYS A 151 -40.54 29.48 -7.21
N GLY A 152 -41.58 28.86 -6.67
CA GLY A 152 -42.29 29.39 -5.50
C GLY A 152 -41.55 29.24 -4.16
N THR A 153 -40.53 28.42 -4.10
CA THR A 153 -39.77 28.14 -2.87
C THR A 153 -38.48 28.95 -2.73
N GLU A 154 -38.10 29.72 -3.76
CA GLU A 154 -36.85 30.52 -3.82
C GLU A 154 -36.72 31.54 -2.67
N LYS A 155 -37.81 31.84 -1.94
CA LYS A 155 -37.82 32.77 -0.81
C LYS A 155 -37.24 32.19 0.49
N TRP A 156 -37.17 30.87 0.60
CA TRP A 156 -36.76 30.16 1.80
C TRP A 156 -35.86 28.93 1.53
N LEU A 157 -35.75 28.50 0.30
CA LEU A 157 -34.93 27.36 -0.10
C LEU A 157 -34.00 27.79 -1.25
N ASP A 158 -32.74 28.03 -0.94
CA ASP A 158 -31.74 28.45 -1.91
C ASP A 158 -31.31 27.30 -2.80
N MET A 159 -31.11 26.11 -2.22
CA MET A 159 -30.66 24.92 -2.93
C MET A 159 -31.29 23.65 -2.38
N LEU A 160 -31.74 22.80 -3.28
CA LEU A 160 -32.06 21.39 -3.00
C LEU A 160 -31.47 20.53 -4.09
N LYS A 161 -30.53 19.63 -3.71
CA LYS A 161 -29.85 18.71 -4.64
C LYS A 161 -29.92 17.29 -4.13
N LEU A 162 -30.34 16.38 -4.99
CA LEU A 162 -30.32 14.94 -4.74
C LEU A 162 -29.12 14.31 -5.43
N ARG A 163 -28.47 13.36 -4.75
CA ARG A 163 -27.33 12.63 -5.26
C ARG A 163 -27.50 11.13 -5.05
N LEU A 164 -27.15 10.36 -6.08
CA LEU A 164 -27.06 8.90 -6.03
C LEU A 164 -25.79 8.47 -6.71
N SER A 165 -25.02 7.61 -6.09
CA SER A 165 -23.85 7.04 -6.73
C SER A 165 -23.69 5.56 -6.37
N TRP A 166 -23.07 4.86 -7.29
CA TRP A 166 -22.63 3.48 -7.14
C TRP A 166 -21.21 3.34 -7.66
N GLY A 167 -20.40 2.53 -7.01
CA GLY A 167 -19.05 2.30 -7.47
C GLY A 167 -18.41 1.06 -6.86
N THR A 168 -17.29 0.71 -7.47
CA THR A 168 -16.41 -0.37 -7.03
C THR A 168 -15.03 0.20 -6.72
N ASN A 169 -14.43 -0.23 -5.59
CA ASN A 169 -13.07 0.10 -5.20
C ASN A 169 -12.25 -1.17 -5.03
N GLY A 170 -10.98 -1.09 -5.41
CA GLY A 170 -10.00 -2.14 -5.19
C GLY A 170 -9.13 -1.87 -3.98
N ASN A 171 -8.78 -2.93 -3.25
CA ASN A 171 -7.75 -2.89 -2.24
C ASN A 171 -6.60 -3.81 -2.65
N ARG A 172 -5.36 -3.33 -2.55
CA ARG A 172 -4.12 -4.06 -2.88
C ARG A 172 -3.25 -4.33 -1.66
N ASP A 173 -3.60 -3.77 -0.50
CA ASP A 173 -2.78 -3.90 0.71
C ASP A 173 -3.09 -5.20 1.44
N PHE A 174 -2.19 -6.14 1.33
CA PHE A 174 -2.22 -7.42 2.04
C PHE A 174 -1.03 -7.56 3.00
N GLY A 175 -0.31 -6.49 3.30
CA GLY A 175 0.77 -6.43 4.28
C GLY A 175 2.12 -7.03 3.84
N ASP A 176 2.20 -7.72 2.70
CA ASP A 176 3.45 -8.27 2.16
C ASP A 176 3.37 -8.34 0.63
N VAL A 177 4.33 -7.71 -0.03
CA VAL A 177 4.41 -7.65 -1.50
C VAL A 177 4.75 -8.97 -2.18
N TYR A 178 5.30 -9.95 -1.42
CA TYR A 178 5.73 -11.24 -1.96
C TYR A 178 4.78 -12.40 -1.61
N LYS A 179 3.55 -12.12 -1.21
CA LYS A 179 2.55 -13.18 -0.86
C LYS A 179 2.25 -14.17 -1.96
N THR A 180 2.44 -13.79 -3.21
CA THR A 180 2.25 -14.69 -4.36
C THR A 180 3.34 -15.75 -4.49
N LEU A 181 4.49 -15.55 -3.81
CA LEU A 181 5.63 -16.45 -3.82
C LEU A 181 5.62 -17.39 -2.60
N ALA A 182 6.09 -18.61 -2.79
CA ALA A 182 6.42 -19.48 -1.68
C ALA A 182 7.61 -18.94 -0.89
N ASN A 183 7.58 -19.07 0.42
CA ASN A 183 8.71 -18.76 1.28
C ASN A 183 9.29 -20.04 1.87
N LEU A 184 10.60 -20.19 1.76
CA LEU A 184 11.37 -21.27 2.36
C LEU A 184 12.19 -20.71 3.51
N ASN A 185 12.19 -21.40 4.64
CA ASN A 185 12.96 -21.02 5.80
C ASN A 185 13.83 -22.18 6.26
N LEU A 186 14.93 -21.87 6.95
CA LEU A 186 15.75 -22.88 7.61
C LEU A 186 15.12 -23.27 8.94
N GLY A 187 14.97 -24.56 9.17
CA GLY A 187 14.34 -25.09 10.38
C GLY A 187 15.07 -24.65 11.65
N GLY A 188 14.29 -24.18 12.65
CA GLY A 188 14.82 -23.74 13.94
C GLY A 188 15.29 -24.87 14.85
N THR A 189 14.81 -26.10 14.65
CA THR A 189 15.23 -27.27 15.42
C THR A 189 15.99 -28.19 14.48
N GLY A 190 17.31 -28.17 14.57
CA GLY A 190 18.17 -29.03 13.78
C GLY A 190 17.82 -30.51 13.98
N MET A 191 17.71 -31.26 12.90
CA MET A 191 17.67 -32.71 12.95
C MET A 191 19.07 -33.26 13.19
N VAL A 192 19.24 -34.10 14.23
CA VAL A 192 20.50 -34.76 14.50
C VAL A 192 20.57 -36.01 13.60
N TYR A 193 21.50 -35.97 12.69
CA TYR A 193 21.87 -37.15 11.88
C TYR A 193 23.11 -37.82 12.47
N VAL A 194 23.01 -39.10 12.79
CA VAL A 194 24.11 -39.86 13.33
C VAL A 194 24.60 -40.84 12.27
N ASN A 195 25.86 -40.67 11.85
CA ASN A 195 26.54 -41.57 10.93
C ASN A 195 27.84 -42.03 11.56
N ASN A 196 28.04 -43.35 11.67
CA ASN A 196 29.22 -43.98 12.28
C ASN A 196 29.64 -43.37 13.63
N GLY A 197 28.66 -43.12 14.51
CA GLY A 197 28.89 -42.53 15.83
C GLY A 197 29.16 -41.04 15.86
N THR A 198 29.17 -40.37 14.69
CA THR A 198 29.33 -38.91 14.61
C THR A 198 27.95 -38.27 14.46
N SER A 199 27.62 -37.38 15.37
CA SER A 199 26.38 -36.58 15.33
C SER A 199 26.59 -35.31 14.53
N THR A 200 25.79 -35.11 13.50
CA THR A 200 25.77 -33.87 12.69
C THR A 200 24.39 -33.22 12.81
N VAL A 201 24.35 -31.96 13.16
CA VAL A 201 23.09 -31.18 13.17
C VAL A 201 22.85 -30.66 11.77
N ILE A 202 21.71 -31.04 11.18
CA ILE A 202 21.26 -30.57 9.88
C ILE A 202 20.04 -29.69 10.12
N ASN A 203 20.11 -28.44 9.68
CA ASN A 203 18.96 -27.54 9.69
C ASN A 203 18.12 -27.79 8.42
N PRO A 204 16.95 -28.44 8.54
CA PRO A 204 16.13 -28.74 7.37
C PRO A 204 15.57 -27.44 6.78
N LEU A 205 15.50 -27.41 5.45
CA LEU A 205 14.75 -26.40 4.74
C LEU A 205 13.28 -26.79 4.76
N TYR A 206 12.41 -25.90 5.22
CA TYR A 206 10.98 -26.14 5.24
C TYR A 206 10.21 -24.98 4.58
N MET A 207 9.04 -25.29 4.08
CA MET A 207 8.15 -24.29 3.49
C MET A 207 7.42 -23.56 4.61
N ASP A 208 7.74 -22.30 4.82
CA ASP A 208 7.12 -21.43 5.82
C ASP A 208 5.76 -20.91 5.31
N ARG A 209 5.68 -20.62 4.01
CA ARG A 209 4.47 -20.14 3.36
C ARG A 209 4.32 -20.75 1.97
N LEU A 210 3.10 -21.23 1.68
CA LEU A 210 2.72 -21.65 0.34
C LEU A 210 2.54 -20.45 -0.58
N ALA A 211 2.88 -20.62 -1.85
CA ALA A 211 2.57 -19.64 -2.88
C ALA A 211 1.08 -19.40 -3.01
N ALA A 212 0.65 -18.16 -3.18
CA ALA A 212 -0.71 -17.76 -3.49
C ALA A 212 -0.80 -17.18 -4.93
N PRO A 213 -0.61 -18.00 -5.99
CA PRO A 213 -0.48 -17.51 -7.36
C PRO A 213 -1.77 -16.92 -7.94
N ASN A 214 -2.90 -17.15 -7.28
CA ASN A 214 -4.22 -16.64 -7.68
C ASN A 214 -4.66 -15.42 -6.86
N LEU A 215 -3.74 -14.82 -6.09
CA LEU A 215 -4.03 -13.58 -5.38
C LEU A 215 -4.47 -12.50 -6.37
N GLN A 216 -5.52 -11.78 -6.02
CA GLN A 216 -6.14 -10.76 -6.86
C GLN A 216 -6.66 -9.60 -6.01
N TRP A 217 -7.06 -8.53 -6.67
CA TRP A 217 -7.67 -7.37 -6.06
C TRP A 217 -8.90 -7.76 -5.23
N GLU A 218 -8.94 -7.32 -3.99
CA GLU A 218 -10.17 -7.31 -3.20
C GLU A 218 -11.07 -6.18 -3.73
N THR A 219 -12.34 -6.49 -3.98
CA THR A 219 -13.28 -5.54 -4.56
C THR A 219 -14.42 -5.25 -3.60
N THR A 220 -14.57 -3.98 -3.23
CA THR A 220 -15.70 -3.48 -2.46
C THR A 220 -16.67 -2.77 -3.39
N LYS A 221 -17.97 -3.04 -3.23
CA LYS A 221 -19.07 -2.38 -3.94
C LYS A 221 -19.87 -1.53 -2.97
N ALA A 222 -20.13 -0.28 -3.32
CA ALA A 222 -20.83 0.65 -2.45
C ALA A 222 -21.90 1.45 -3.20
N TRP A 223 -23.00 1.72 -2.52
CA TRP A 223 -24.02 2.69 -2.89
C TRP A 223 -23.98 3.88 -1.93
N ASN A 224 -24.19 5.05 -2.47
CA ASN A 224 -24.34 6.26 -1.67
C ASN A 224 -25.51 7.09 -2.19
N ALA A 225 -26.37 7.53 -1.28
CA ALA A 225 -27.45 8.48 -1.56
C ALA A 225 -27.30 9.69 -0.64
N GLY A 226 -27.50 10.89 -1.15
CA GLY A 226 -27.34 12.13 -0.40
C GLY A 226 -28.34 13.18 -0.82
N VAL A 227 -28.64 14.07 0.12
CA VAL A 227 -29.47 15.27 -0.07
C VAL A 227 -28.66 16.45 0.44
N ASP A 228 -28.48 17.45 -0.40
CA ASP A 228 -27.87 18.73 -0.02
C ASP A 228 -28.97 19.79 -0.06
N PHE A 229 -29.09 20.60 0.99
CA PHE A 229 -30.04 21.73 1.02
C PHE A 229 -29.41 22.95 1.67
N SER A 230 -29.83 24.11 1.23
CA SER A 230 -29.51 25.43 1.79
C SER A 230 -30.80 26.27 1.92
N VAL A 231 -30.94 26.95 3.05
CA VAL A 231 -32.08 27.83 3.38
C VAL A 231 -31.58 29.17 3.84
#